data_86926f7ad3d0399da1613d866d6904b6
#
_entry.id   86926f7ad3d0399da1613d866d6904b6
#
_cell.length_a   1.000
_cell.length_b   1.000
_cell.length_c   1.000
_cell.angle_alpha   90.00
_cell.angle_beta   90.00
_cell.angle_gamma   90.00
#
_symmetry.space_group_name_H-M   'P 1'
#
loop_
_entity.id
_entity.type
_entity.pdbx_description
1 polymer ?
#
loop_
_entity_poly.entity_id
_entity_poly.type
_entity_poly.pdbx_seq_one_letter_code
_entity_poly.pdbx_strand_id
1 'polypeptide(L)'
;DCIPILMFDDKKGIIAAIHAGRNSTFLEISKKTAEVFIEKFSSNPEDINAVFGASIQKCCYEVSEDLSKIVENSFGKEFVENNYIDLQGINKKQLNDLGIKNIEISNICTKCGDKSYFSYRKDKKTGRFAGIIILKD
;
A
#
# COMPACT_ATOMS: atom_id res chain seq x y z
N ASP A 1 -10.17 -3.24 3.06
CA ASP A 1 -9.17 -3.01 4.13
C ASP A 1 -7.74 -3.01 3.58
N CYS A 2 -7.33 -4.02 2.79
CA CYS A 2 -6.03 -4.02 2.15
C CYS A 2 -5.89 -2.87 1.16
N ILE A 3 -4.65 -2.42 0.92
CA ILE A 3 -4.38 -1.27 0.07
C ILE A 3 -4.32 -1.71 -1.38
N PRO A 4 -5.23 -1.25 -2.26
CA PRO A 4 -5.02 -1.36 -3.70
C PRO A 4 -4.01 -0.29 -4.12
N ILE A 5 -2.85 -0.71 -4.63
CA ILE A 5 -1.83 0.22 -5.13
C ILE A 5 -1.75 0.04 -6.64
N LEU A 6 -1.88 1.15 -7.36
CA LEU A 6 -1.67 1.22 -8.80
C LEU A 6 -0.36 1.93 -9.05
N MET A 7 0.51 1.32 -9.84
CA MET A 7 1.83 1.87 -10.15
C MET A 7 2.01 1.95 -11.66
N PHE A 8 2.65 3.01 -12.14
CA PHE A 8 2.88 3.18 -13.57
C PHE A 8 4.11 4.04 -13.86
N ASP A 9 4.68 3.79 -15.02
CA ASP A 9 5.68 4.63 -15.68
C ASP A 9 5.20 4.84 -17.12
N ASP A 10 4.74 6.04 -17.41
CA ASP A 10 4.19 6.39 -18.74
C ASP A 10 5.28 6.49 -19.82
N LYS A 11 6.51 6.82 -19.43
CA LYS A 11 7.65 6.85 -20.37
C LYS A 11 8.02 5.45 -20.86
N LYS A 12 7.91 4.46 -19.99
CA LYS A 12 8.19 3.05 -20.32
C LYS A 12 6.95 2.29 -20.77
N GLY A 13 5.75 2.86 -20.59
CA GLY A 13 4.49 2.21 -20.94
C GLY A 13 4.22 0.97 -20.11
N ILE A 14 4.54 0.98 -18.82
CA ILE A 14 4.34 -0.15 -17.92
C ILE A 14 3.43 0.21 -16.75
N ILE A 15 2.65 -0.75 -16.32
CA ILE A 15 1.71 -0.64 -15.22
C ILE A 15 1.78 -1.85 -14.30
N ALA A 16 1.38 -1.65 -13.05
CA ALA A 16 1.16 -2.73 -12.09
C ALA A 16 -0.03 -2.43 -11.20
N ALA A 17 -0.76 -3.47 -10.81
CA ALA A 17 -1.76 -3.45 -9.76
C ALA A 17 -1.29 -4.34 -8.61
N ILE A 18 -1.24 -3.79 -7.40
CA ILE A 18 -0.65 -4.43 -6.23
C ILE A 18 -1.72 -4.56 -5.15
N HIS A 19 -1.81 -5.75 -4.55
CA HIS A 19 -2.61 -5.98 -3.36
C HIS A 19 -1.70 -5.92 -2.13
N ALA A 20 -1.62 -4.77 -1.49
CA ALA A 20 -0.81 -4.57 -0.29
C ALA A 20 -1.64 -4.77 0.97
N GLY A 21 -1.79 -6.01 1.39
CA GLY A 21 -2.29 -6.39 2.70
C GLY A 21 -1.15 -6.53 3.71
N ARG A 22 -1.45 -7.01 4.91
CA ARG A 22 -0.44 -7.19 5.95
C ARG A 22 0.72 -8.09 5.49
N ASN A 23 0.41 -9.31 5.07
CA ASN A 23 1.44 -10.28 4.71
C ASN A 23 2.29 -9.81 3.52
N SER A 24 1.65 -9.31 2.47
CA SER A 24 2.37 -8.83 1.29
C SER A 24 3.19 -7.56 1.58
N THR A 25 2.70 -6.68 2.47
CA THR A 25 3.47 -5.53 2.96
C THR A 25 4.72 -5.99 3.71
N PHE A 26 4.58 -6.98 4.60
CA PHE A 26 5.73 -7.52 5.35
C PHE A 26 6.73 -8.24 4.45
N LEU A 27 6.28 -8.80 3.33
CA LEU A 27 7.12 -9.38 2.28
C LEU A 27 7.63 -8.34 1.27
N GLU A 28 7.44 -7.06 1.55
CA GLU A 28 7.93 -5.92 0.78
C GLU A 28 7.40 -5.87 -0.65
N ILE A 29 6.09 -6.15 -0.85
CA ILE A 29 5.48 -6.23 -2.18
C ILE A 29 5.65 -4.93 -2.99
N SER A 30 5.51 -3.76 -2.38
CA SER A 30 5.67 -2.48 -3.07
C SER A 30 7.10 -2.26 -3.55
N LYS A 31 8.08 -2.54 -2.69
CA LYS A 31 9.50 -2.49 -3.05
C LYS A 31 9.83 -3.46 -4.20
N LYS A 32 9.42 -4.72 -4.07
CA LYS A 32 9.69 -5.75 -5.10
C LYS A 32 9.07 -5.41 -6.44
N THR A 33 7.86 -4.85 -6.46
CA THR A 33 7.23 -4.41 -7.70
C THR A 33 8.00 -3.24 -8.33
N ALA A 34 8.40 -2.27 -7.53
CA ALA A 34 9.20 -1.14 -8.00
C ALA A 34 10.58 -1.59 -8.50
N GLU A 35 11.22 -2.54 -7.84
CA GLU A 35 12.48 -3.15 -8.31
C GLU A 35 12.33 -3.80 -9.69
N VAL A 36 11.21 -4.45 -9.97
CA VAL A 36 10.91 -4.98 -11.31
C VAL A 36 10.85 -3.86 -12.36
N PHE A 37 10.20 -2.74 -12.06
CA PHE A 37 10.17 -1.57 -12.94
C PHE A 37 11.57 -1.06 -13.23
N ILE A 38 12.40 -0.92 -12.19
CA ILE A 38 13.76 -0.39 -12.30
C ILE A 38 14.70 -1.38 -13.00
N GLU A 39 14.73 -2.64 -12.55
CA GLU A 39 15.71 -3.61 -13.00
C GLU A 39 15.38 -4.25 -14.34
N LYS A 40 14.10 -4.58 -14.58
CA LYS A 40 13.68 -5.27 -15.83
C LYS A 40 13.26 -4.32 -16.94
N PHE A 41 12.71 -3.16 -16.59
CA PHE A 41 12.21 -2.19 -17.57
C PHE A 41 13.04 -0.92 -17.64
N SER A 42 14.09 -0.81 -16.85
CA SER A 42 14.97 0.36 -16.80
C SER A 42 14.21 1.66 -16.51
N SER A 43 13.16 1.58 -15.69
CA SER A 43 12.45 2.77 -15.22
C SER A 43 13.34 3.60 -14.32
N ASN A 44 13.29 4.92 -14.52
CA ASN A 44 13.88 5.84 -13.56
C ASN A 44 12.92 6.02 -12.38
N PRO A 45 13.36 5.88 -11.12
CA PRO A 45 12.49 6.07 -9.96
C PRO A 45 11.68 7.37 -9.97
N GLU A 46 12.25 8.45 -10.53
CA GLU A 46 11.56 9.74 -10.67
C GLU A 46 10.35 9.71 -11.62
N ASP A 47 10.31 8.76 -12.54
CA ASP A 47 9.25 8.60 -13.52
C ASP A 47 8.17 7.59 -13.09
N ILE A 48 8.41 6.88 -11.98
CA ILE A 48 7.45 5.94 -11.42
C ILE A 48 6.45 6.69 -10.54
N ASN A 49 5.17 6.44 -10.80
CA ASN A 49 4.05 6.99 -10.06
C ASN A 49 3.30 5.87 -9.33
N ALA A 50 2.83 6.13 -8.13
CA ALA A 50 2.03 5.20 -7.35
C ALA A 50 0.81 5.89 -6.75
N VAL A 51 -0.34 5.22 -6.81
CA VAL A 51 -1.60 5.68 -6.22
C VAL A 51 -2.11 4.61 -5.27
N PHE A 52 -2.31 4.99 -4.02
CA PHE A 52 -2.87 4.12 -2.98
C PHE A 52 -4.36 4.44 -2.83
N GLY A 53 -5.20 3.45 -3.10
CA GLY A 53 -6.65 3.59 -2.91
C GLY A 53 -7.06 3.56 -1.44
N ALA A 54 -8.37 3.71 -1.19
CA ALA A 54 -8.94 3.60 0.15
C ALA A 54 -8.57 2.25 0.79
N SER A 55 -8.27 2.28 2.09
CA SER A 55 -7.83 1.10 2.84
C SER A 55 -8.08 1.30 4.34
N ILE A 56 -7.96 0.25 5.13
CA ILE A 56 -7.99 0.43 6.58
C ILE A 56 -6.73 1.20 7.01
N GLN A 57 -6.93 2.28 7.77
CA GLN A 57 -5.83 3.13 8.18
C GLN A 57 -5.43 2.89 9.63
N LYS A 58 -4.35 3.53 10.07
CA LYS A 58 -3.81 3.43 11.42
C LYS A 58 -4.88 3.65 12.50
N CYS A 59 -5.85 4.54 12.26
CA CYS A 59 -6.95 4.80 13.20
C CYS A 59 -7.80 3.55 13.55
N CYS A 60 -7.77 2.52 12.70
CA CYS A 60 -8.64 1.35 12.83
C CYS A 60 -7.93 0.00 12.70
N TYR A 61 -6.65 -0.01 12.28
CA TYR A 61 -5.94 -1.26 12.02
C TYR A 61 -5.20 -1.74 13.27
N GLU A 62 -5.95 -2.23 14.22
CA GLU A 62 -5.43 -2.86 15.44
C GLU A 62 -4.95 -4.29 15.17
N VAL A 63 -3.82 -4.65 15.75
CA VAL A 63 -3.21 -5.98 15.66
C VAL A 63 -2.80 -6.48 17.04
N SER A 64 -2.35 -7.73 17.14
CA SER A 64 -1.81 -8.28 18.38
C SER A 64 -0.49 -7.57 18.77
N GLU A 65 -0.15 -7.63 20.04
CA GLU A 65 1.14 -7.12 20.55
C GLU A 65 2.33 -7.74 19.84
N ASP A 66 2.28 -9.05 19.54
CA ASP A 66 3.36 -9.75 18.82
C ASP A 66 3.56 -9.18 17.41
N LEU A 67 2.47 -8.90 16.69
CA LEU A 67 2.55 -8.28 15.37
C LEU A 67 3.05 -6.84 15.45
N SER A 68 2.65 -6.09 16.47
CA SER A 68 3.18 -4.74 16.71
C SER A 68 4.69 -4.76 16.90
N LYS A 69 5.21 -5.68 17.70
CA LYS A 69 6.66 -5.85 17.90
C LYS A 69 7.40 -6.22 16.61
N ILE A 70 6.81 -7.06 15.77
CA ILE A 70 7.37 -7.39 14.47
C ILE A 70 7.49 -6.13 13.61
N VAL A 71 6.47 -5.30 13.57
CA VAL A 71 6.51 -4.05 12.80
C VAL A 71 7.56 -3.08 13.35
N GLU A 72 7.62 -2.89 14.65
CA GLU A 72 8.62 -2.02 15.29
C GLU A 72 10.04 -2.45 14.94
N ASN A 73 10.32 -3.75 15.02
CA ASN A 73 11.67 -4.29 14.80
C ASN A 73 12.05 -4.35 13.32
N SER A 74 11.10 -4.62 12.43
CA SER A 74 11.37 -4.85 11.00
C SER A 74 11.21 -3.60 10.13
N PHE A 75 10.32 -2.67 10.52
CA PHE A 75 9.98 -1.51 9.71
C PHE A 75 10.20 -0.17 10.41
N GLY A 76 10.00 -0.11 11.71
CA GLY A 76 10.22 1.08 12.52
C GLY A 76 9.09 1.38 13.50
N LYS A 77 9.44 2.04 14.59
CA LYS A 77 8.50 2.43 15.67
C LYS A 77 7.48 3.46 15.19
N GLU A 78 7.81 4.27 14.21
CA GLU A 78 6.94 5.29 13.63
C GLU A 78 5.66 4.74 13.02
N PHE A 79 5.66 3.45 12.66
CA PHE A 79 4.50 2.78 12.03
C PHE A 79 3.56 2.12 13.03
N VAL A 80 3.86 2.19 14.33
CA VAL A 80 3.06 1.55 15.38
C VAL A 80 2.74 2.54 16.49
N GLU A 81 1.50 2.50 16.96
CA GLU A 81 1.04 3.26 18.13
C GLU A 81 -0.08 2.47 18.81
N ASN A 82 0.14 2.05 20.07
CA ASN A 82 -0.85 1.28 20.84
C ASN A 82 -1.44 0.08 20.09
N ASN A 83 -0.59 -0.70 19.43
CA ASN A 83 -0.97 -1.85 18.57
C ASN A 83 -1.75 -1.49 17.29
N TYR A 84 -1.82 -0.22 16.91
CA TYR A 84 -2.35 0.22 15.63
C TYR A 84 -1.21 0.42 14.63
N ILE A 85 -1.34 -0.15 13.44
CA ILE A 85 -0.30 -0.17 12.41
C ILE A 85 -0.65 0.73 11.23
N ASP A 86 0.35 1.47 10.75
CA ASP A 86 0.28 2.29 9.53
C ASP A 86 0.84 1.50 8.32
N LEU A 87 0.00 0.69 7.69
CA LEU A 87 0.39 -0.05 6.49
C LEU A 87 0.69 0.87 5.30
N GLN A 88 -0.04 1.99 5.16
CA GLN A 88 0.21 2.97 4.10
C GLN A 88 1.61 3.57 4.25
N GLY A 89 1.97 3.95 5.46
CA GLY A 89 3.29 4.49 5.76
C GLY A 89 4.42 3.52 5.44
N ILE A 90 4.26 2.23 5.80
CA ILE A 90 5.24 1.19 5.49
C ILE A 90 5.42 1.04 3.97
N ASN A 91 4.35 0.92 3.21
CA ASN A 91 4.43 0.79 1.75
C ASN A 91 5.01 2.05 1.09
N LYS A 92 4.63 3.24 1.58
CA LYS A 92 5.21 4.51 1.14
C LYS A 92 6.72 4.55 1.36
N LYS A 93 7.17 4.14 2.55
CA LYS A 93 8.60 4.09 2.85
C LYS A 93 9.36 3.13 1.94
N GLN A 94 8.81 1.95 1.66
CA GLN A 94 9.40 1.00 0.71
C GLN A 94 9.66 1.65 -0.66
N LEU A 95 8.72 2.44 -1.15
CA LEU A 95 8.86 3.16 -2.43
C LEU A 95 9.83 4.35 -2.32
N ASN A 96 9.71 5.14 -1.28
CA ASN A 96 10.61 6.29 -1.05
C ASN A 96 12.07 5.87 -0.95
N ASP A 97 12.36 4.75 -0.29
CA ASP A 97 13.73 4.24 -0.15
C ASP A 97 14.36 3.86 -1.49
N LEU A 98 13.56 3.62 -2.53
CA LEU A 98 14.01 3.41 -3.91
C LEU A 98 14.05 4.69 -4.75
N GLY A 99 13.74 5.85 -4.16
CA GLY A 99 13.71 7.14 -4.84
C GLY A 99 12.41 7.48 -5.55
N ILE A 100 11.35 6.70 -5.31
CA ILE A 100 10.01 6.96 -5.86
C ILE A 100 9.31 7.94 -4.92
N LYS A 101 8.99 9.15 -5.43
CA LYS A 101 8.39 10.22 -4.65
C LYS A 101 7.02 10.65 -5.13
N ASN A 102 6.63 10.28 -6.35
CA ASN A 102 5.32 10.58 -6.92
C ASN A 102 4.29 9.58 -6.38
N ILE A 103 3.86 9.79 -5.14
CA ILE A 103 2.94 8.88 -4.43
C ILE A 103 1.73 9.68 -3.96
N GLU A 104 0.56 9.29 -4.44
CA GLU A 104 -0.74 9.75 -3.94
C GLU A 104 -1.34 8.70 -3.02
N ILE A 105 -1.84 9.12 -1.85
CA ILE A 105 -2.45 8.20 -0.88
C ILE A 105 -3.84 8.72 -0.51
N SER A 106 -4.85 7.87 -0.71
CA SER A 106 -6.19 8.14 -0.21
C SER A 106 -6.20 8.21 1.31
N ASN A 107 -6.80 9.26 1.87
CA ASN A 107 -6.98 9.42 3.31
C ASN A 107 -8.28 8.77 3.83
N ILE A 108 -8.98 8.00 2.99
CA ILE A 108 -10.24 7.35 3.36
C ILE A 108 -9.94 6.02 4.05
N CYS A 109 -10.35 5.91 5.31
CA CYS A 109 -10.34 4.64 6.04
C CYS A 109 -11.58 3.81 5.69
N THR A 110 -11.40 2.60 5.22
CA THR A 110 -12.50 1.72 4.84
C THR A 110 -13.40 1.31 6.01
N LYS A 111 -12.86 1.31 7.25
CA LYS A 111 -13.63 0.90 8.44
C LYS A 111 -14.45 2.05 9.04
N CYS A 112 -13.87 3.21 9.25
CA CYS A 112 -14.52 4.34 9.93
C CYS A 112 -14.82 5.54 9.03
N GLY A 113 -14.39 5.50 7.77
CA GLY A 113 -14.64 6.56 6.80
C GLY A 113 -16.01 6.46 6.13
N ASP A 114 -16.06 6.88 4.89
CA ASP A 114 -17.26 6.85 4.06
C ASP A 114 -17.80 5.43 3.90
N LYS A 115 -19.14 5.31 3.88
CA LYS A 115 -19.84 4.02 3.69
C LYS A 115 -19.71 3.44 2.26
N SER A 116 -19.06 4.16 1.36
CA SER A 116 -18.86 3.74 -0.03
C SER A 116 -17.90 2.57 -0.19
N TYR A 117 -17.13 2.22 0.86
CA TYR A 117 -16.15 1.15 0.80
C TYR A 117 -16.49 0.00 1.73
N PHE A 118 -16.13 -1.21 1.31
CA PHE A 118 -16.29 -2.41 2.12
C PHE A 118 -15.13 -2.59 3.09
N SER A 119 -15.42 -3.08 4.30
CA SER A 119 -14.41 -3.39 5.31
C SER A 119 -14.74 -4.71 6.00
N TYR A 120 -13.85 -5.69 5.90
CA TYR A 120 -13.94 -6.95 6.60
C TYR A 120 -13.79 -6.79 8.13
N ARG A 121 -12.98 -5.81 8.55
CA ARG A 121 -12.80 -5.47 9.97
C ARG A 121 -14.04 -4.84 10.59
N LYS A 122 -14.87 -4.19 9.79
CA LYS A 122 -16.14 -3.62 10.21
C LYS A 122 -17.25 -4.67 10.19
N ASP A 123 -17.32 -5.44 9.11
CA ASP A 123 -18.39 -6.39 8.88
C ASP A 123 -17.80 -7.63 8.15
N LYS A 124 -17.71 -8.74 8.87
CA LYS A 124 -17.15 -9.99 8.34
C LYS A 124 -17.89 -10.51 7.11
N LYS A 125 -19.15 -10.12 6.93
CA LYS A 125 -19.98 -10.44 5.77
C LYS A 125 -20.07 -9.22 4.89
N THR A 126 -19.09 -9.03 4.00
CA THR A 126 -18.94 -7.82 3.20
C THR A 126 -18.52 -8.14 1.76
N GLY A 127 -18.74 -7.19 0.87
CA GLY A 127 -18.23 -7.23 -0.49
C GLY A 127 -16.73 -6.92 -0.58
N ARG A 128 -16.28 -6.74 -1.79
CA ARG A 128 -14.91 -6.32 -2.13
C ARG A 128 -14.98 -5.22 -3.18
N PHE A 129 -13.95 -4.38 -3.24
CA PHE A 129 -13.72 -3.45 -4.33
C PHE A 129 -12.33 -3.68 -4.91
N ALA A 130 -12.07 -3.16 -6.09
CA ALA A 130 -10.81 -3.37 -6.79
C ALA A 130 -10.27 -2.06 -7.35
N GLY A 131 -8.94 -1.95 -7.36
CA GLY A 131 -8.23 -0.97 -8.18
C GLY A 131 -7.97 -1.54 -9.57
N ILE A 132 -8.18 -0.74 -10.60
CA ILE A 132 -7.99 -1.14 -11.99
C ILE A 132 -7.10 -0.10 -12.67
N ILE A 133 -6.12 -0.57 -13.42
CA ILE A 133 -5.27 0.26 -14.27
C ILE A 133 -5.17 -0.38 -15.64
N ILE A 134 -5.15 0.43 -16.69
CA ILE A 134 -5.12 -0.04 -18.06
C ILE A 134 -4.20 0.84 -18.90
N LEU A 135 -3.45 0.21 -19.80
CA LEU A 135 -2.72 0.91 -20.86
C LEU A 135 -3.68 1.22 -22.01
N LYS A 136 -3.57 2.44 -22.54
CA LYS A 136 -4.27 2.83 -23.78
C LYS A 136 -3.28 2.78 -24.93
N ASP A 137 -3.76 2.34 -26.06
CA ASP A 137 -3.02 2.37 -27.32
C ASP A 137 -2.80 3.81 -27.82
#